data_e9ad137f3014893015cad733c1190a6f
#
_entry.id   e9ad137f3014893015cad733c1190a6f
#
_cell.length_a   1.000
_cell.length_b   1.000
_cell.length_c   1.000
_cell.angle_alpha   90.00
_cell.angle_beta   90.00
_cell.angle_gamma   90.00
#
_symmetry.space_group_name_H-M   'P 1'
#
loop_
_entity.id
_entity.type
_entity.pdbx_description
1 polymer ?
#
loop_
_entity_poly.entity_id
_entity_poly.type
_entity_poly.pdbx_seq_one_letter_code
_entity_poly.pdbx_strand_id
1 'polypeptide(L)'
;MIIVGHSSDQRNERAWHVALSALTGSAGLMLSAINNANLPLSLLGLSLASLGILSALSVFWSLPTAFLSGTAAAGGLALINACGNLAGYLSPVLVAWIKTETGDFTNALYLLALWLIVAATIVLIKFRTTDWGAKS
;
A
#
# COMPACT_ATOMS: atom_id res chain seq x y z
N MET A 1 -1.58 -8.84 -9.76
CA MET A 1 -2.09 -9.45 -8.53
C MET A 1 -1.75 -10.94 -8.44
N ILE A 2 -2.18 -11.79 -9.37
CA ILE A 2 -1.96 -13.26 -9.30
C ILE A 2 -0.47 -13.62 -9.29
N ILE A 3 0.34 -13.03 -10.17
CA ILE A 3 1.78 -13.32 -10.30
C ILE A 3 2.53 -12.91 -9.01
N VAL A 4 2.22 -11.74 -8.45
CA VAL A 4 2.89 -11.24 -7.24
C VAL A 4 2.48 -12.07 -6.01
N GLY A 5 1.20 -12.45 -5.91
CA GLY A 5 0.72 -13.32 -4.84
C GLY A 5 1.38 -14.71 -4.90
N HIS A 6 1.43 -15.32 -6.08
CA HIS A 6 2.05 -16.65 -6.27
C HIS A 6 3.57 -16.63 -5.97
N SER A 7 4.28 -15.58 -6.40
CA SER A 7 5.71 -15.41 -6.10
C SER A 7 5.97 -15.19 -4.60
N SER A 8 5.09 -14.45 -3.93
CA SER A 8 5.15 -14.19 -2.49
C SER A 8 4.99 -15.47 -1.66
N ASP A 9 4.08 -16.35 -2.07
CA ASP A 9 3.83 -17.62 -1.36
C ASP A 9 4.97 -18.63 -1.52
N GLN A 10 5.64 -18.66 -2.69
CA GLN A 10 6.76 -19.57 -2.94
C GLN A 10 8.05 -19.20 -2.20
N ARG A 11 8.29 -17.90 -1.93
CA ARG A 11 9.54 -17.43 -1.32
C ARG A 11 9.43 -17.14 0.18
N ASN A 12 8.23 -17.25 0.77
CA ASN A 12 7.96 -16.90 2.17
C ASN A 12 8.41 -15.47 2.58
N GLU A 13 8.59 -14.58 1.59
CA GLU A 13 9.06 -13.19 1.75
C GLU A 13 7.91 -12.18 1.55
N ARG A 14 6.78 -12.43 2.21
CA ARG A 14 5.56 -11.62 2.06
C ARG A 14 5.78 -10.14 2.35
N ALA A 15 6.59 -9.82 3.38
CA ALA A 15 6.89 -8.43 3.75
C ALA A 15 7.63 -7.67 2.64
N TRP A 16 8.59 -8.32 1.96
CA TRP A 16 9.33 -7.72 0.85
C TRP A 16 8.42 -7.44 -0.36
N HIS A 17 7.53 -8.37 -0.69
CA HIS A 17 6.60 -8.19 -1.80
C HIS A 17 5.61 -7.05 -1.54
N VAL A 18 5.07 -6.92 -0.31
CA VAL A 18 4.22 -5.79 0.08
C VAL A 18 5.00 -4.48 -0.02
N ALA A 19 6.22 -4.43 0.54
CA ALA A 19 7.02 -3.22 0.54
C ALA A 19 7.44 -2.79 -0.87
N LEU A 20 7.91 -3.71 -1.73
CA LEU A 20 8.26 -3.41 -3.11
C LEU A 20 7.05 -2.93 -3.92
N SER A 21 5.89 -3.57 -3.73
CA SER A 21 4.65 -3.14 -4.38
C SER A 21 4.21 -1.76 -3.92
N ALA A 22 4.31 -1.45 -2.63
CA ALA A 22 4.00 -0.13 -2.10
C ALA A 22 4.98 0.94 -2.59
N LEU A 23 6.27 0.64 -2.68
CA LEU A 23 7.28 1.53 -3.25
C LEU A 23 7.05 1.77 -4.75
N THR A 24 6.64 0.75 -5.50
CA THR A 24 6.24 0.91 -6.91
C THR A 24 5.03 1.84 -7.03
N GLY A 25 4.05 1.69 -6.13
CA GLY A 25 2.89 2.59 -6.05
C GLY A 25 3.29 4.03 -5.75
N SER A 26 4.21 4.23 -4.79
CA SER A 26 4.75 5.55 -4.44
C SER A 26 5.50 6.19 -5.61
N ALA A 27 6.35 5.43 -6.31
CA ALA A 27 7.07 5.91 -7.50
C ALA A 27 6.10 6.33 -8.61
N GLY A 28 5.00 5.58 -8.81
CA GLY A 28 3.95 5.94 -9.74
C GLY A 28 3.26 7.26 -9.41
N LEU A 29 2.92 7.49 -8.12
CA LEU A 29 2.34 8.76 -7.66
C LEU A 29 3.32 9.93 -7.85
N MET A 30 4.60 9.73 -7.54
CA MET A 30 5.63 10.75 -7.74
C MET A 30 5.81 11.08 -9.23
N LEU A 31 5.83 10.06 -10.09
CA LEU A 31 5.92 10.27 -11.53
C LEU A 31 4.75 11.11 -12.06
N SER A 32 3.53 10.81 -11.60
CA SER A 32 2.34 11.58 -11.95
C SER A 32 2.40 13.02 -11.41
N ALA A 33 2.88 13.21 -10.18
CA ALA A 33 2.99 14.52 -9.55
C ALA A 33 4.00 15.44 -10.28
N ILE A 34 5.15 14.89 -10.67
CA ILE A 34 6.20 15.65 -11.39
C ILE A 34 5.77 16.01 -12.82
N ASN A 35 4.98 15.15 -13.43
CA ASN A 35 4.56 15.29 -14.84
C ASN A 35 3.09 15.72 -14.98
N ASN A 36 2.55 16.49 -14.05
CA ASN A 36 1.13 16.90 -14.05
C ASN A 36 0.71 17.67 -15.32
N ALA A 37 1.64 18.41 -15.95
CA ALA A 37 1.41 19.11 -17.21
C ALA A 37 1.42 18.19 -18.45
N ASN A 38 1.94 16.97 -18.33
CA ASN A 38 2.02 15.98 -19.42
C ASN A 38 1.04 14.85 -19.18
N LEU A 39 -0.14 14.94 -19.78
CA LEU A 39 -1.24 13.99 -19.54
C LEU A 39 -0.84 12.51 -19.77
N PRO A 40 -0.16 12.11 -20.86
CA PRO A 40 0.26 10.73 -21.05
C PRO A 40 1.17 10.21 -19.93
N LEU A 41 2.17 11.00 -19.51
CA LEU A 41 3.10 10.61 -18.44
C LEU A 41 2.41 10.56 -17.08
N SER A 42 1.51 11.50 -16.81
CA SER A 42 0.71 11.49 -15.57
C SER A 42 -0.19 10.26 -15.50
N LEU A 43 -0.85 9.89 -16.60
CA LEU A 43 -1.69 8.68 -16.67
C LEU A 43 -0.87 7.40 -16.49
N LEU A 44 0.33 7.33 -17.09
CA LEU A 44 1.25 6.21 -16.87
C LEU A 44 1.66 6.11 -15.40
N GLY A 45 1.96 7.25 -14.76
CA GLY A 45 2.26 7.30 -13.33
C GLY A 45 1.11 6.78 -12.47
N LEU A 46 -0.12 7.22 -12.72
CA LEU A 46 -1.31 6.75 -12.00
C LEU A 46 -1.60 5.26 -12.26
N SER A 47 -1.38 4.77 -13.47
CA SER A 47 -1.52 3.35 -13.79
C SER A 47 -0.52 2.50 -13.01
N LEU A 48 0.75 2.94 -12.96
CA LEU A 48 1.80 2.30 -12.18
C LEU A 48 1.48 2.33 -10.68
N ALA A 49 0.98 3.46 -10.17
CA ALA A 49 0.53 3.61 -8.78
C ALA A 49 -0.58 2.60 -8.45
N SER A 50 -1.59 2.50 -9.30
CA SER A 50 -2.70 1.56 -9.12
C SER A 50 -2.23 0.10 -9.11
N LEU A 51 -1.34 -0.28 -10.02
CA LEU A 51 -0.75 -1.62 -10.06
C LEU A 51 0.03 -1.92 -8.77
N GLY A 52 0.84 -0.98 -8.30
CA GLY A 52 1.61 -1.13 -7.06
C GLY A 52 0.70 -1.29 -5.84
N ILE A 53 -0.28 -0.39 -5.67
CA ILE A 53 -1.21 -0.39 -4.53
C ILE A 53 -2.05 -1.67 -4.51
N LEU A 54 -2.63 -2.07 -5.63
CA LEU A 54 -3.46 -3.28 -5.71
C LEU A 54 -2.63 -4.56 -5.48
N SER A 55 -1.36 -4.58 -5.93
CA SER A 55 -0.45 -5.69 -5.65
C SER A 55 -0.07 -5.74 -4.17
N ALA A 56 0.22 -4.61 -3.54
CA ALA A 56 0.49 -4.53 -2.11
C ALA A 56 -0.72 -5.01 -1.30
N LEU A 57 -1.93 -4.59 -1.65
CA LEU A 57 -3.17 -4.97 -0.97
C LEU A 57 -3.42 -6.48 -1.05
N SER A 58 -3.17 -7.11 -2.21
CA SER A 58 -3.39 -8.55 -2.38
C SER A 58 -2.49 -9.41 -1.48
N VAL A 59 -1.24 -8.99 -1.27
CA VAL A 59 -0.30 -9.69 -0.39
C VAL A 59 -0.50 -9.28 1.08
N PHE A 60 -0.90 -8.04 1.34
CA PHE A 60 -1.12 -7.53 2.70
C PHE A 60 -2.09 -8.40 3.50
N TRP A 61 -3.21 -8.84 2.91
CA TRP A 61 -4.19 -9.66 3.61
C TRP A 61 -3.67 -11.03 4.04
N SER A 62 -2.60 -11.52 3.44
CA SER A 62 -1.95 -12.76 3.87
C SER A 62 -1.13 -12.59 5.16
N LEU A 63 -0.75 -11.37 5.53
CA LEU A 63 0.01 -11.11 6.76
C LEU A 63 -0.84 -11.30 8.03
N PRO A 64 -1.99 -10.62 8.22
CA PRO A 64 -2.82 -10.79 9.41
C PRO A 64 -3.33 -12.22 9.58
N THR A 65 -3.70 -12.89 8.50
CA THR A 65 -4.20 -14.26 8.54
C THR A 65 -3.17 -15.29 8.98
N ALA A 66 -1.89 -14.98 8.83
CA ALA A 66 -0.83 -15.87 9.28
C ALA A 66 -0.56 -15.77 10.79
N PHE A 67 -0.91 -14.64 11.46
CA PHE A 67 -0.71 -14.46 12.90
C PHE A 67 -1.97 -14.70 13.74
N LEU A 68 -3.12 -14.40 13.15
CA LEU A 68 -4.39 -14.44 13.86
C LEU A 68 -5.07 -15.78 13.60
N SER A 69 -5.42 -16.49 14.67
CA SER A 69 -6.16 -17.76 14.64
C SER A 69 -7.36 -17.75 15.57
N GLY A 70 -8.34 -18.59 15.30
CA GLY A 70 -9.54 -18.72 16.12
C GLY A 70 -10.39 -17.45 16.18
N THR A 71 -11.03 -17.19 17.30
CA THR A 71 -11.89 -16.01 17.52
C THR A 71 -11.13 -14.67 17.44
N ALA A 72 -9.85 -14.66 17.81
CA ALA A 72 -8.99 -13.47 17.72
C ALA A 72 -8.76 -13.04 16.26
N ALA A 73 -8.77 -13.98 15.32
CA ALA A 73 -8.65 -13.67 13.89
C ALA A 73 -9.83 -12.81 13.39
N ALA A 74 -11.06 -13.19 13.75
CA ALA A 74 -12.25 -12.45 13.33
C ALA A 74 -12.24 -11.01 13.85
N GLY A 75 -11.93 -10.80 15.12
CA GLY A 75 -11.83 -9.46 15.72
C GLY A 75 -10.70 -8.62 15.14
N GLY A 76 -9.52 -9.21 14.99
CA GLY A 76 -8.36 -8.53 14.42
C GLY A 76 -8.56 -8.10 12.95
N LEU A 77 -9.09 -8.99 12.12
CA LEU A 77 -9.41 -8.68 10.73
C LEU A 77 -10.51 -7.62 10.61
N ALA A 78 -11.55 -7.69 11.46
CA ALA A 78 -12.60 -6.68 11.51
C ALA A 78 -12.04 -5.29 11.87
N LEU A 79 -11.14 -5.22 12.86
CA LEU A 79 -10.49 -3.96 13.26
C LEU A 79 -9.62 -3.39 12.13
N ILE A 80 -8.80 -4.22 11.49
CA ILE A 80 -7.96 -3.80 10.36
C ILE A 80 -8.84 -3.26 9.21
N ASN A 81 -9.93 -3.96 8.89
CA ASN A 81 -10.86 -3.55 7.85
C ASN A 81 -11.58 -2.25 8.20
N ALA A 82 -12.00 -2.07 9.45
CA ALA A 82 -12.63 -0.84 9.93
C ALA A 82 -11.67 0.36 9.83
N CYS A 83 -10.41 0.21 10.24
CA CYS A 83 -9.38 1.23 10.08
C CYS A 83 -9.11 1.55 8.60
N GLY A 84 -9.07 0.52 7.74
CA GLY A 84 -8.90 0.69 6.30
C GLY A 84 -10.06 1.47 5.67
N ASN A 85 -11.30 1.18 6.04
CA ASN A 85 -12.48 1.89 5.56
C ASN A 85 -12.50 3.35 6.05
N LEU A 86 -12.09 3.61 7.30
CA LEU A 86 -11.97 4.97 7.83
C LEU A 86 -10.91 5.76 7.05
N ALA A 87 -9.75 5.15 6.79
CA ALA A 87 -8.71 5.77 5.97
C ALA A 87 -9.19 6.02 4.53
N GLY A 88 -9.94 5.08 3.94
CA GLY A 88 -10.57 5.21 2.63
C GLY A 88 -11.57 6.37 2.54
N TYR A 89 -12.29 6.66 3.62
CA TYR A 89 -13.17 7.83 3.72
C TYR A 89 -12.37 9.14 3.89
N LEU A 90 -11.38 9.15 4.78
CA LEU A 90 -10.59 10.35 5.08
C LEU A 90 -9.68 10.77 3.93
N SER A 91 -9.15 9.81 3.16
CA SER A 91 -8.21 10.09 2.07
C SER A 91 -8.76 11.03 0.99
N PRO A 92 -9.96 10.82 0.41
CA PRO A 92 -10.55 11.76 -0.54
C PRO A 92 -10.83 13.15 0.06
N VAL A 93 -11.24 13.20 1.33
CA VAL A 93 -11.50 14.46 2.05
C VAL A 93 -10.19 15.25 2.19
N LEU A 94 -9.10 14.60 2.57
CA LEU A 94 -7.78 15.19 2.69
C LEU A 94 -7.26 15.70 1.34
N VAL A 95 -7.42 14.90 0.29
CA VAL A 95 -7.03 15.27 -1.09
C VAL A 95 -7.83 16.49 -1.57
N ALA A 96 -9.14 16.51 -1.33
CA ALA A 96 -10.00 17.63 -1.69
C ALA A 96 -9.62 18.90 -0.93
N TRP A 97 -9.35 18.78 0.37
CA TRP A 97 -8.91 19.91 1.20
C TRP A 97 -7.57 20.48 0.72
N ILE A 98 -6.57 19.64 0.47
CA ILE A 98 -5.26 20.08 -0.06
C ILE A 98 -5.45 20.78 -1.41
N LYS A 99 -6.27 20.23 -2.30
CA LYS A 99 -6.57 20.86 -3.59
C LYS A 99 -7.20 22.24 -3.42
N THR A 100 -8.11 22.39 -2.46
CA THR A 100 -8.77 23.68 -2.21
C THR A 100 -7.79 24.74 -1.71
N GLU A 101 -6.88 24.36 -0.81
CA GLU A 101 -5.88 25.25 -0.23
C GLU A 101 -4.73 25.58 -1.18
N THR A 102 -4.28 24.63 -1.99
CA THR A 102 -3.09 24.77 -2.86
C THR A 102 -3.41 25.02 -4.33
N GLY A 103 -4.67 24.84 -4.73
CA GLY A 103 -5.11 24.98 -6.12
C GLY A 103 -4.72 23.83 -7.04
N ASP A 104 -3.94 22.83 -6.56
CA ASP A 104 -3.42 21.73 -7.37
C ASP A 104 -3.47 20.39 -6.62
N PHE A 105 -3.58 19.31 -7.38
CA PHE A 105 -3.51 17.94 -6.87
C PHE A 105 -2.08 17.45 -6.56
N THR A 106 -1.06 18.12 -7.06
CA THR A 106 0.34 17.69 -6.96
C THR A 106 0.77 17.44 -5.51
N ASN A 107 0.42 18.34 -4.60
CA ASN A 107 0.76 18.20 -3.19
C ASN A 107 0.05 17.02 -2.53
N ALA A 108 -1.18 16.72 -2.94
CA ALA A 108 -1.90 15.54 -2.47
C ALA A 108 -1.25 14.25 -2.94
N LEU A 109 -0.78 14.19 -4.18
CA LEU A 109 -0.05 13.03 -4.72
C LEU A 109 1.27 12.79 -3.97
N TYR A 110 2.02 13.85 -3.62
CA TYR A 110 3.22 13.73 -2.81
C TYR A 110 2.91 13.22 -1.40
N LEU A 111 1.85 13.70 -0.76
CA LEU A 111 1.42 13.23 0.55
C LEU A 111 1.07 11.74 0.52
N LEU A 112 0.28 11.31 -0.47
CA LEU A 112 -0.07 9.90 -0.64
C LEU A 112 1.15 9.02 -0.91
N ALA A 113 2.11 9.50 -1.72
CA ALA A 113 3.36 8.81 -1.97
C ALA A 113 4.18 8.65 -0.68
N LEU A 114 4.25 9.69 0.15
CA LEU A 114 4.92 9.64 1.45
C LEU A 114 4.28 8.60 2.37
N TRP A 115 2.95 8.55 2.45
CA TRP A 115 2.24 7.55 3.26
C TRP A 115 2.53 6.11 2.80
N LEU A 116 2.66 5.87 1.50
CA LEU A 116 3.05 4.55 0.97
C LEU A 116 4.49 4.18 1.36
N ILE A 117 5.42 5.13 1.36
CA ILE A 117 6.80 4.92 1.82
C ILE A 117 6.82 4.58 3.32
N VAL A 118 6.07 5.32 4.12
CA VAL A 118 5.94 5.06 5.56
C VAL A 118 5.37 3.66 5.80
N ALA A 119 4.30 3.30 5.10
CA ALA A 119 3.70 1.98 5.20
C ALA A 119 4.68 0.86 4.81
N ALA A 120 5.40 1.01 3.68
CA ALA A 120 6.43 0.07 3.26
C ALA A 120 7.53 -0.11 4.31
N THR A 121 7.99 1.00 4.91
CA THR A 121 9.01 1.00 5.95
C THR A 121 8.53 0.27 7.21
N ILE A 122 7.31 0.55 7.66
CA ILE A 122 6.71 -0.12 8.84
C ILE A 122 6.62 -1.63 8.60
N VAL A 123 6.14 -2.05 7.43
CA VAL A 123 6.04 -3.47 7.07
C VAL A 123 7.42 -4.12 7.09
N LEU A 124 8.43 -3.50 6.49
CA LEU A 124 9.80 -4.04 6.50
C LEU A 124 10.38 -4.16 7.91
N ILE A 125 10.23 -3.14 8.76
CA ILE A 125 10.78 -3.17 10.12
C ILE A 125 10.09 -4.23 10.97
N LYS A 126 8.77 -4.33 10.90
CA LYS A 126 8.00 -5.22 11.78
C LYS A 126 8.02 -6.68 11.35
N PHE A 127 8.06 -6.95 10.05
CA PHE A 127 7.87 -8.30 9.52
C PHE A 127 9.13 -8.93 8.92
N ARG A 128 10.22 -8.15 8.71
CA ARG A 128 11.51 -8.67 8.25
C ARG A 128 12.19 -9.59 9.28
N THR A 129 11.99 -9.31 10.57
CA THR A 129 12.65 -10.02 11.68
C THR A 129 11.86 -11.24 12.18
N THR A 130 10.67 -11.47 11.62
CA THR A 130 9.84 -12.61 12.02
C THR A 130 10.19 -13.79 11.10
N ASP A 131 11.07 -14.68 11.57
CA ASP A 131 11.36 -15.96 10.91
C ASP A 131 10.09 -16.82 10.90
N TRP A 132 9.43 -16.85 9.76
CA TRP A 132 8.20 -17.62 9.51
C TRP A 132 8.45 -19.13 9.44
N GLY A 133 9.71 -19.57 9.48
CA GLY A 133 10.15 -20.95 9.29
C GLY A 133 10.43 -21.77 10.56
N ALA A 134 10.33 -21.20 11.75
CA ALA A 134 10.81 -21.86 12.98
C ALA A 134 9.72 -22.56 13.82
N LYS A 135 8.57 -22.87 13.26
CA LYS A 135 7.54 -23.69 13.92
C LYS A 135 6.97 -24.72 12.95
N SER A 136 7.76 -25.71 12.62
CA SER A 136 7.31 -27.03 12.20
C SER A 136 7.58 -28.05 13.31
#